data_2910645820eafbb5f659a42f000e3c0c
#
_entry.id   2910645820eafbb5f659a42f000e3c0c
#
_cell.length_a   1.000
_cell.length_b   1.000
_cell.length_c   1.000
_cell.angle_alpha   90.00
_cell.angle_beta   90.00
_cell.angle_gamma   90.00
#
_symmetry.space_group_name_H-M   'P 1'
#
loop_
_entity.id
_entity.type
_entity.pdbx_description
1 polymer ?
#
loop_
_entity_poly.entity_id
_entity_poly.type
_entity_poly.pdbx_seq_one_letter_code
_entity_poly.pdbx_strand_id
1 'polypeptide(L)'
;MSIQPLNETSKARLSSALAGFALAAIICLSGAAPAASASAPVPVTPDNFPRAESDLYFSGVVKDGGFGKFMHRREPTPIAKQTVIRMNRDTLYSAAVFDLDAGPVTITLPDAGKRFVSMQIIDEDEYTPAVFYGPGAHTLTKADIGARYVLAAVRILVDPNDPKDVETVHAVQDAIKISQPEGPGKFQTPEWDAATQVKARAALMELAATLPDSKGMFGPRGKVNPVRHLVGSAAAWGGNPEEDALYLNVTPAHNDGKTVLRLSVKDVPVDGFWSISVYNARGYFEPNAQNAYSLNNLTAKAGADGAIDVQFGGCGAVANCLPTPAGWNYLVRLYRPRPEILSGAWKFPEARTND
;
A
#
# COMPACT_ATOMS: atom_id res chain seq x y z
N MET A 1 -18.17 3.56 -19.85
CA MET A 1 -18.01 2.69 -21.04
C MET A 1 -18.87 1.49 -20.83
N SER A 2 -19.94 1.40 -21.61
CA SER A 2 -21.06 0.47 -21.45
C SER A 2 -20.67 -0.97 -21.72
N ILE A 3 -21.13 -1.88 -20.86
CA ILE A 3 -21.12 -3.32 -21.11
C ILE A 3 -22.47 -3.66 -21.72
N GLN A 4 -22.48 -4.19 -22.95
CA GLN A 4 -23.66 -4.76 -23.57
C GLN A 4 -23.71 -6.28 -23.32
N PRO A 5 -24.91 -6.88 -23.17
CA PRO A 5 -25.08 -8.31 -22.97
C PRO A 5 -25.13 -9.06 -24.31
N LEU A 6 -24.58 -10.26 -24.32
CA LEU A 6 -24.72 -11.20 -25.44
C LEU A 6 -26.01 -12.00 -25.30
N ASN A 7 -26.72 -12.07 -26.42
CA ASN A 7 -28.04 -12.59 -26.59
C ASN A 7 -28.02 -14.11 -26.90
N GLU A 8 -29.10 -14.76 -26.49
CA GLU A 8 -29.44 -16.17 -26.68
C GLU A 8 -29.71 -16.53 -28.14
N THR A 9 -29.75 -17.81 -28.31
CA THR A 9 -30.55 -18.72 -29.19
C THR A 9 -29.79 -19.52 -30.22
N SER A 10 -29.84 -20.82 -30.02
CA SER A 10 -30.15 -21.74 -31.13
C SER A 10 -30.76 -23.06 -30.62
N LYS A 11 -32.03 -23.23 -30.88
CA LYS A 11 -32.76 -24.50 -30.78
C LYS A 11 -32.47 -25.36 -32.04
N ALA A 12 -32.18 -26.63 -31.87
CA ALA A 12 -32.36 -27.62 -32.91
C ALA A 12 -32.99 -28.92 -32.36
N ARG A 13 -33.99 -29.40 -33.11
CA ARG A 13 -34.96 -30.43 -32.76
C ARG A 13 -34.48 -31.85 -33.03
N LEU A 14 -35.01 -32.75 -32.21
CA LEU A 14 -35.44 -34.14 -32.40
C LEU A 14 -35.09 -34.89 -33.70
N SER A 15 -34.68 -36.14 -33.52
CA SER A 15 -35.34 -37.30 -34.19
C SER A 15 -35.06 -38.59 -33.42
N SER A 16 -36.12 -39.34 -33.21
CA SER A 16 -36.27 -40.64 -32.55
C SER A 16 -35.82 -41.82 -33.44
N ALA A 17 -35.19 -42.82 -32.83
CA ALA A 17 -35.26 -44.21 -33.34
C ALA A 17 -35.18 -45.18 -32.14
N LEU A 18 -36.22 -45.94 -31.96
CA LEU A 18 -36.31 -47.10 -31.06
C LEU A 18 -35.53 -48.30 -31.69
N ALA A 19 -34.72 -48.94 -30.83
CA ALA A 19 -34.39 -50.36 -30.95
C ALA A 19 -34.13 -50.93 -29.55
N GLY A 20 -34.99 -51.82 -29.13
CA GLY A 20 -34.87 -52.50 -27.83
C GLY A 20 -33.83 -53.63 -27.89
N PHE A 21 -33.11 -53.78 -26.77
CA PHE A 21 -32.47 -55.00 -26.32
C PHE A 21 -32.47 -55.04 -24.78
N ALA A 22 -33.12 -56.08 -24.26
CA ALA A 22 -33.10 -56.39 -22.85
C ALA A 22 -31.74 -57.00 -22.50
N LEU A 23 -31.04 -56.49 -21.46
CA LEU A 23 -30.02 -57.25 -20.73
C LEU A 23 -29.81 -56.70 -19.31
N ALA A 24 -30.00 -57.63 -18.39
CA ALA A 24 -29.47 -57.73 -17.02
C ALA A 24 -29.05 -56.47 -16.25
N ALA A 25 -29.81 -56.14 -15.23
CA ALA A 25 -29.45 -55.19 -14.17
C ALA A 25 -28.29 -55.73 -13.31
N ILE A 26 -27.11 -55.16 -13.50
CA ILE A 26 -26.07 -55.17 -12.47
C ILE A 26 -26.23 -53.87 -11.71
N ILE A 27 -26.77 -53.93 -10.50
CA ILE A 27 -26.83 -52.81 -9.54
C ILE A 27 -25.40 -52.60 -9.02
N CYS A 28 -24.61 -51.78 -9.72
CA CYS A 28 -23.45 -51.13 -9.12
C CYS A 28 -23.97 -50.03 -8.18
N LEU A 29 -24.01 -50.29 -6.88
CA LEU A 29 -24.07 -49.21 -5.87
C LEU A 29 -22.81 -48.36 -6.03
N SER A 30 -22.86 -47.41 -6.95
CA SER A 30 -21.91 -46.30 -6.96
C SER A 30 -22.22 -45.44 -5.74
N GLY A 31 -21.49 -45.65 -4.63
CA GLY A 31 -21.48 -44.74 -3.51
C GLY A 31 -21.07 -43.36 -4.04
N ALA A 32 -22.04 -42.48 -4.27
CA ALA A 32 -21.78 -41.07 -4.48
C ALA A 32 -21.12 -40.58 -3.18
N ALA A 33 -19.80 -40.32 -3.24
CA ALA A 33 -19.14 -39.55 -2.17
C ALA A 33 -19.92 -38.25 -2.02
N PRO A 34 -20.26 -37.83 -0.78
CA PRO A 34 -20.94 -36.56 -0.58
C PRO A 34 -20.03 -35.48 -1.17
N ALA A 35 -20.56 -34.74 -2.14
CA ALA A 35 -19.92 -33.52 -2.61
C ALA A 35 -19.69 -32.66 -1.36
N ALA A 36 -18.43 -32.33 -1.08
CA ALA A 36 -18.10 -31.42 0.00
C ALA A 36 -18.92 -30.14 -0.26
N SER A 37 -19.87 -29.86 0.62
CA SER A 37 -20.67 -28.65 0.57
C SER A 37 -19.68 -27.50 0.70
N ALA A 38 -19.52 -26.70 -0.37
CA ALA A 38 -18.78 -25.45 -0.27
C ALA A 38 -19.44 -24.63 0.84
N SER A 39 -18.67 -24.26 1.86
CA SER A 39 -19.17 -23.40 2.93
C SER A 39 -19.61 -22.07 2.33
N ALA A 40 -20.77 -21.55 2.76
CA ALA A 40 -21.20 -20.23 2.31
C ALA A 40 -20.14 -19.17 2.67
N PRO A 41 -19.93 -18.18 1.79
CA PRO A 41 -18.99 -17.09 2.06
C PRO A 41 -19.29 -16.41 3.40
N VAL A 42 -18.23 -16.02 4.12
CA VAL A 42 -18.33 -15.39 5.44
C VAL A 42 -18.73 -13.92 5.26
N PRO A 43 -19.86 -13.48 5.83
CA PRO A 43 -20.25 -12.07 5.78
C PRO A 43 -19.23 -11.17 6.49
N VAL A 44 -18.90 -10.04 5.86
CA VAL A 44 -18.01 -9.03 6.45
C VAL A 44 -18.84 -8.01 7.22
N THR A 45 -18.48 -7.83 8.49
CA THR A 45 -19.07 -6.90 9.45
C THR A 45 -17.98 -6.00 10.02
N PRO A 46 -18.30 -4.93 10.77
CA PRO A 46 -17.27 -4.12 11.43
C PRO A 46 -16.32 -4.94 12.34
N ASP A 47 -16.80 -6.04 12.91
CA ASP A 47 -16.02 -6.87 13.84
C ASP A 47 -14.90 -7.66 13.17
N ASN A 48 -15.03 -7.98 11.89
CA ASN A 48 -14.06 -8.76 11.12
C ASN A 48 -13.50 -8.03 9.90
N PHE A 49 -13.89 -6.75 9.69
CA PHE A 49 -13.49 -5.97 8.53
C PHE A 49 -11.96 -5.83 8.37
N PRO A 50 -11.18 -5.47 9.43
CA PRO A 50 -9.72 -5.35 9.29
C PRO A 50 -9.08 -6.67 8.82
N ARG A 51 -9.57 -7.82 9.31
CA ARG A 51 -9.13 -9.14 8.89
C ARG A 51 -9.46 -9.42 7.43
N ALA A 52 -10.72 -9.22 7.03
CA ALA A 52 -11.16 -9.44 5.67
C ALA A 52 -10.41 -8.53 4.67
N GLU A 53 -10.12 -7.31 5.08
CA GLU A 53 -9.35 -6.35 4.28
C GLU A 53 -7.89 -6.77 4.15
N SER A 54 -7.26 -7.20 5.25
CA SER A 54 -5.89 -7.71 5.23
C SER A 54 -5.77 -8.97 4.38
N ASP A 55 -6.70 -9.91 4.49
CA ASP A 55 -6.73 -11.12 3.65
C ASP A 55 -6.83 -10.79 2.16
N LEU A 56 -7.56 -9.74 1.79
CA LEU A 56 -7.64 -9.24 0.42
C LEU A 56 -6.26 -8.76 -0.08
N TYR A 57 -5.57 -7.93 0.70
CA TYR A 57 -4.25 -7.41 0.34
C TYR A 57 -3.17 -8.50 0.36
N PHE A 58 -3.19 -9.39 1.36
CA PHE A 58 -2.29 -10.54 1.45
C PHE A 58 -2.47 -11.47 0.24
N SER A 59 -3.73 -11.79 -0.12
CA SER A 59 -4.04 -12.58 -1.32
C SER A 59 -3.48 -11.93 -2.59
N GLY A 60 -3.51 -10.61 -2.69
CA GLY A 60 -2.92 -9.88 -3.80
C GLY A 60 -1.41 -10.09 -3.88
N VAL A 61 -0.69 -9.96 -2.77
CA VAL A 61 0.76 -10.19 -2.68
C VAL A 61 1.10 -11.65 -2.99
N VAL A 62 0.33 -12.60 -2.46
CA VAL A 62 0.50 -14.05 -2.72
C VAL A 62 0.29 -14.37 -4.20
N LYS A 63 -0.75 -13.82 -4.81
CA LYS A 63 -1.04 -13.97 -6.25
C LYS A 63 0.10 -13.43 -7.14
N ASP A 64 0.73 -12.34 -6.71
CA ASP A 64 1.88 -11.75 -7.38
C ASP A 64 3.20 -12.50 -7.08
N GLY A 65 3.14 -13.65 -6.38
CA GLY A 65 4.27 -14.52 -6.09
C GLY A 65 5.01 -14.23 -4.79
N GLY A 66 4.42 -13.41 -3.90
CA GLY A 66 5.02 -12.99 -2.62
C GLY A 66 4.66 -13.86 -1.42
N PHE A 67 4.51 -15.19 -1.57
CA PHE A 67 4.32 -16.11 -0.45
C PHE A 67 5.61 -16.84 -0.10
N GLY A 68 6.08 -16.69 1.13
CA GLY A 68 7.36 -17.26 1.61
C GLY A 68 8.60 -16.67 0.94
N LYS A 69 8.44 -15.68 0.10
CA LYS A 69 9.51 -14.96 -0.62
C LYS A 69 9.08 -13.55 -0.97
N PHE A 70 10.02 -12.63 -1.12
CA PHE A 70 9.70 -11.27 -1.54
C PHE A 70 9.31 -11.20 -3.03
N MET A 71 8.20 -10.55 -3.30
CA MET A 71 7.86 -9.96 -4.57
C MET A 71 8.38 -8.52 -4.57
N HIS A 72 9.17 -8.15 -5.58
CA HIS A 72 9.77 -6.83 -5.69
C HIS A 72 9.07 -6.00 -6.77
N ARG A 73 8.61 -4.81 -6.42
CA ARG A 73 8.24 -3.77 -7.37
C ARG A 73 9.53 -3.06 -7.78
N ARG A 74 9.98 -3.30 -9.00
CA ARG A 74 11.28 -2.81 -9.50
C ARG A 74 11.20 -1.40 -10.05
N GLU A 75 10.02 -0.94 -10.42
CA GLU A 75 9.83 0.37 -11.01
C GLU A 75 8.95 1.25 -10.11
N PRO A 76 9.18 2.57 -10.09
CA PRO A 76 8.23 3.50 -9.51
C PRO A 76 6.86 3.34 -10.17
N THR A 77 5.79 3.50 -9.42
CA THR A 77 4.43 3.36 -9.97
C THR A 77 4.25 4.18 -11.24
N PRO A 78 3.87 3.55 -12.36
CA PRO A 78 3.64 4.25 -13.61
C PRO A 78 2.49 5.26 -13.48
N ILE A 79 2.70 6.49 -13.97
CA ILE A 79 1.69 7.56 -13.91
C ILE A 79 0.37 7.15 -14.60
N ALA A 80 0.46 6.36 -15.67
CA ALA A 80 -0.71 5.87 -16.41
C ALA A 80 -1.46 4.70 -15.75
N LYS A 81 -0.91 4.10 -14.67
CA LYS A 81 -1.45 2.90 -14.03
C LYS A 81 -1.54 3.04 -12.52
N GLN A 82 -2.12 4.14 -12.06
CA GLN A 82 -2.32 4.38 -10.64
C GLN A 82 -3.55 3.63 -10.15
N THR A 83 -3.38 2.73 -9.19
CA THR A 83 -4.45 1.86 -8.66
C THR A 83 -5.16 2.44 -7.45
N VAL A 84 -4.48 3.33 -6.71
CA VAL A 84 -5.02 4.03 -5.54
C VAL A 84 -4.66 5.51 -5.57
N ILE A 85 -5.40 6.34 -4.84
CA ILE A 85 -5.09 7.76 -4.67
C ILE A 85 -3.81 7.96 -3.86
N ARG A 86 -3.14 9.09 -4.09
CA ARG A 86 -1.94 9.51 -3.32
C ARG A 86 -0.83 8.49 -3.28
N MET A 87 -0.63 7.78 -4.39
CA MET A 87 0.45 6.81 -4.53
C MET A 87 1.80 7.43 -4.21
N ASN A 88 2.68 6.63 -3.63
CA ASN A 88 4.06 6.99 -3.36
C ASN A 88 4.95 6.63 -4.56
N ARG A 89 5.85 7.53 -4.95
CA ARG A 89 6.90 7.32 -5.95
C ARG A 89 8.31 7.53 -5.40
N ASP A 90 8.42 7.84 -4.11
CA ASP A 90 9.71 8.09 -3.46
C ASP A 90 10.44 6.79 -3.07
N THR A 91 9.73 5.66 -3.04
CA THR A 91 10.31 4.37 -2.64
C THR A 91 9.92 3.26 -3.61
N LEU A 92 10.83 2.30 -3.82
CA LEU A 92 10.47 1.00 -4.36
C LEU A 92 10.05 0.06 -3.23
N TYR A 93 9.13 -0.85 -3.55
CA TYR A 93 8.52 -1.74 -2.58
C TYR A 93 8.93 -3.19 -2.80
N SER A 94 9.10 -3.92 -1.69
CA SER A 94 9.16 -5.38 -1.70
C SER A 94 8.18 -5.88 -0.65
N ALA A 95 7.37 -6.88 -0.99
CA ALA A 95 6.37 -7.42 -0.08
C ALA A 95 6.41 -8.95 -0.06
N ALA A 96 6.22 -9.52 1.12
CA ALA A 96 6.10 -10.96 1.30
C ALA A 96 5.07 -11.27 2.40
N VAL A 97 4.30 -12.34 2.21
CA VAL A 97 3.41 -12.93 3.22
C VAL A 97 4.04 -14.21 3.74
N PHE A 98 4.04 -14.40 5.05
CA PHE A 98 4.58 -15.57 5.72
C PHE A 98 3.52 -16.25 6.58
N ASP A 99 3.51 -17.60 6.59
CA ASP A 99 2.71 -18.43 7.48
C ASP A 99 3.53 -18.77 8.72
N LEU A 100 3.22 -18.17 9.86
CA LEU A 100 3.93 -18.39 11.12
C LEU A 100 3.49 -19.70 11.84
N ASP A 101 2.44 -20.39 11.35
CA ASP A 101 2.12 -21.74 11.76
C ASP A 101 3.11 -22.78 11.19
N ALA A 102 3.77 -22.44 10.08
CA ALA A 102 4.86 -23.25 9.54
C ALA A 102 6.20 -23.05 10.27
N GLY A 103 6.25 -22.15 11.25
CA GLY A 103 7.43 -21.84 12.04
C GLY A 103 7.91 -20.40 11.91
N PRO A 104 8.89 -20.00 12.73
CA PRO A 104 9.47 -18.66 12.70
C PRO A 104 10.11 -18.33 11.35
N VAL A 105 10.01 -17.06 10.95
CA VAL A 105 10.72 -16.54 9.79
C VAL A 105 11.74 -15.50 10.21
N THR A 106 12.97 -15.60 9.70
CA THR A 106 14.01 -14.58 9.86
C THR A 106 14.20 -13.85 8.55
N ILE A 107 14.03 -12.53 8.56
CA ILE A 107 14.27 -11.65 7.43
C ILE A 107 15.54 -10.84 7.72
N THR A 108 16.52 -10.89 6.82
CA THR A 108 17.77 -10.11 6.97
C THR A 108 17.76 -8.98 5.96
N LEU A 109 17.72 -7.73 6.47
CA LEU A 109 17.89 -6.53 5.67
C LEU A 109 19.37 -6.29 5.40
N PRO A 110 19.76 -5.97 4.14
CA PRO A 110 21.14 -5.66 3.79
C PRO A 110 21.57 -4.30 4.31
N ASP A 111 22.88 -4.07 4.35
CA ASP A 111 23.42 -2.73 4.51
C ASP A 111 23.22 -1.91 3.22
N ALA A 112 22.47 -0.85 3.31
CA ALA A 112 22.22 0.10 2.24
C ALA A 112 22.95 1.45 2.48
N GLY A 113 23.93 1.49 3.37
CA GLY A 113 24.66 2.69 3.76
C GLY A 113 23.73 3.73 4.39
N LYS A 114 23.72 4.94 3.83
CA LYS A 114 22.87 6.05 4.30
C LYS A 114 21.48 6.07 3.68
N ARG A 115 21.16 5.12 2.78
CA ARG A 115 19.85 5.07 2.12
C ARG A 115 18.78 4.66 3.11
N PHE A 116 17.66 5.35 3.11
CA PHE A 116 16.51 4.94 3.90
C PHE A 116 15.97 3.59 3.42
N VAL A 117 15.91 2.66 4.36
CA VAL A 117 15.28 1.35 4.23
C VAL A 117 14.42 1.13 5.46
N SER A 118 13.16 0.77 5.26
CA SER A 118 12.27 0.35 6.34
C SER A 118 11.59 -0.97 5.99
N MET A 119 11.33 -1.79 6.99
CA MET A 119 10.50 -2.99 6.89
C MET A 119 9.37 -2.89 7.91
N GLN A 120 8.17 -2.59 7.43
CA GLN A 120 6.95 -2.59 8.23
C GLN A 120 6.39 -4.01 8.29
N ILE A 121 6.05 -4.45 9.48
CA ILE A 121 5.39 -5.73 9.72
C ILE A 121 3.91 -5.46 9.98
N ILE A 122 3.02 -6.14 9.25
CA ILE A 122 1.57 -5.98 9.34
C ILE A 122 0.96 -7.35 9.61
N ASP A 123 0.19 -7.48 10.69
CA ASP A 123 -0.53 -8.72 11.01
C ASP A 123 -1.87 -8.82 10.23
N GLU A 124 -2.56 -9.95 10.34
CA GLU A 124 -3.83 -10.19 9.66
C GLU A 124 -4.97 -9.25 10.11
N ASP A 125 -4.87 -8.61 11.28
CA ASP A 125 -5.83 -7.63 11.77
C ASP A 125 -5.39 -6.18 11.50
N GLU A 126 -4.37 -6.01 10.63
CA GLU A 126 -3.77 -4.73 10.23
C GLU A 126 -3.01 -4.00 11.35
N TYR A 127 -2.72 -4.63 12.46
CA TYR A 127 -1.80 -4.02 13.40
C TYR A 127 -0.38 -4.03 12.85
N THR A 128 0.38 -3.02 13.24
CA THR A 128 1.82 -2.92 12.93
C THR A 128 2.61 -3.19 14.21
N PRO A 129 2.97 -4.45 14.51
CA PRO A 129 3.72 -4.80 15.71
C PRO A 129 5.13 -4.21 15.73
N ALA A 130 5.75 -4.01 14.56
CA ALA A 130 7.09 -3.43 14.46
C ALA A 130 7.33 -2.77 13.10
N VAL A 131 8.23 -1.77 13.10
CA VAL A 131 8.88 -1.24 11.91
C VAL A 131 10.39 -1.28 12.15
N PHE A 132 11.11 -1.98 11.28
CA PHE A 132 12.56 -2.14 11.38
C PHE A 132 13.29 -1.21 10.40
N TYR A 133 14.44 -0.73 10.82
CA TYR A 133 15.29 0.17 10.04
C TYR A 133 16.74 -0.32 10.03
N GLY A 134 17.41 -0.07 8.89
CA GLY A 134 18.82 -0.43 8.72
C GLY A 134 19.07 -1.94 8.58
N PRO A 135 20.34 -2.33 8.51
CA PRO A 135 20.75 -3.73 8.30
C PRO A 135 20.53 -4.57 9.55
N GLY A 136 20.29 -5.85 9.35
CA GLY A 136 20.17 -6.83 10.45
C GLY A 136 19.17 -7.93 10.19
N ALA A 137 19.23 -8.96 11.03
CA ALA A 137 18.32 -10.09 11.02
C ALA A 137 17.19 -9.86 12.01
N HIS A 138 15.94 -10.02 11.55
CA HIS A 138 14.72 -9.83 12.33
C HIS A 138 13.91 -11.10 12.26
N THR A 139 13.72 -11.75 13.41
CA THR A 139 12.94 -12.98 13.51
C THR A 139 11.51 -12.64 13.95
N LEU A 140 10.54 -13.14 13.20
CA LEU A 140 9.11 -13.01 13.49
C LEU A 140 8.59 -14.35 13.94
N THR A 141 7.93 -14.38 15.10
CA THR A 141 7.28 -15.57 15.64
C THR A 141 5.77 -15.35 15.79
N LYS A 142 4.99 -16.42 15.73
CA LYS A 142 3.54 -16.31 15.96
C LYS A 142 3.22 -15.75 17.35
N ALA A 143 4.05 -16.04 18.36
CA ALA A 143 3.87 -15.55 19.71
C ALA A 143 4.02 -14.02 19.80
N ASP A 144 4.99 -13.46 19.08
CA ASP A 144 5.25 -12.01 19.09
C ASP A 144 4.24 -11.24 18.22
N ILE A 145 3.82 -11.82 17.10
CA ILE A 145 2.90 -11.20 16.14
C ILE A 145 1.44 -11.33 16.58
N GLY A 146 1.06 -12.48 17.17
CA GLY A 146 -0.30 -12.73 17.61
C GLY A 146 -1.27 -13.17 16.51
N ALA A 147 -0.78 -13.43 15.29
CA ALA A 147 -1.56 -13.88 14.13
C ALA A 147 -0.82 -14.98 13.38
N ARG A 148 -1.55 -15.74 12.54
CA ARG A 148 -0.96 -16.78 11.70
C ARG A 148 -0.16 -16.20 10.54
N TYR A 149 -0.78 -15.31 9.79
CA TYR A 149 -0.11 -14.67 8.65
C TYR A 149 0.41 -13.28 9.03
N VAL A 150 1.51 -12.95 8.40
CA VAL A 150 2.14 -11.65 8.53
C VAL A 150 2.65 -11.18 7.18
N LEU A 151 2.47 -9.90 6.89
CA LEU A 151 3.05 -9.26 5.73
C LEU A 151 4.25 -8.43 6.16
N ALA A 152 5.39 -8.64 5.48
CA ALA A 152 6.56 -7.76 5.57
C ALA A 152 6.59 -6.85 4.34
N ALA A 153 6.48 -5.53 4.56
CA ALA A 153 6.53 -4.51 3.52
C ALA A 153 7.82 -3.70 3.64
N VAL A 154 8.76 -3.92 2.72
CA VAL A 154 10.02 -3.17 2.67
C VAL A 154 9.88 -1.98 1.73
N ARG A 155 10.31 -0.80 2.20
CA ARG A 155 10.39 0.44 1.42
C ARG A 155 11.84 0.90 1.34
N ILE A 156 12.32 1.19 0.12
CA ILE A 156 13.68 1.64 -0.14
C ILE A 156 13.59 2.96 -0.91
N LEU A 157 14.15 4.03 -0.35
CA LEU A 157 14.17 5.36 -0.97
C LEU A 157 14.91 5.31 -2.31
N VAL A 158 14.35 5.96 -3.34
CA VAL A 158 14.89 5.97 -4.70
C VAL A 158 14.75 7.37 -5.32
N ASP A 159 15.71 7.74 -6.17
CA ASP A 159 15.48 8.76 -7.19
C ASP A 159 14.85 8.12 -8.43
N PRO A 160 13.54 8.31 -8.66
CA PRO A 160 12.83 7.66 -9.76
C PRO A 160 13.25 8.18 -11.15
N ASN A 161 14.05 9.24 -11.21
CA ASN A 161 14.50 9.86 -12.44
C ASN A 161 15.97 9.52 -12.76
N ASP A 162 16.68 8.84 -11.86
CA ASP A 162 18.05 8.34 -12.08
C ASP A 162 18.05 6.82 -12.25
N PRO A 163 18.23 6.31 -13.49
CA PRO A 163 18.31 4.87 -13.73
C PRO A 163 19.39 4.14 -12.92
N LYS A 164 20.52 4.81 -12.62
CA LYS A 164 21.61 4.21 -11.82
C LYS A 164 21.19 4.07 -10.37
N ASP A 165 20.41 5.02 -9.86
CA ASP A 165 19.88 4.93 -8.51
C ASP A 165 18.83 3.82 -8.41
N VAL A 166 17.99 3.65 -9.43
CA VAL A 166 17.03 2.54 -9.54
C VAL A 166 17.77 1.19 -9.54
N GLU A 167 18.84 1.03 -10.33
CA GLU A 167 19.68 -0.19 -10.31
C GLU A 167 20.30 -0.44 -8.94
N THR A 168 20.75 0.60 -8.25
CA THR A 168 21.29 0.49 -6.89
C THR A 168 20.21 -0.03 -5.93
N VAL A 169 18.98 0.45 -6.04
CA VAL A 169 17.86 -0.02 -5.21
C VAL A 169 17.51 -1.47 -5.55
N HIS A 170 17.57 -1.89 -6.83
CA HIS A 170 17.38 -3.28 -7.21
C HIS A 170 18.41 -4.20 -6.51
N ALA A 171 19.68 -3.80 -6.46
CA ALA A 171 20.70 -4.58 -5.76
C ALA A 171 20.40 -4.70 -4.25
N VAL A 172 19.88 -3.64 -3.62
CA VAL A 172 19.43 -3.70 -2.21
C VAL A 172 18.24 -4.64 -2.05
N GLN A 173 17.26 -4.60 -2.95
CA GLN A 173 16.12 -5.52 -2.93
C GLN A 173 16.57 -6.98 -3.07
N ASP A 174 17.49 -7.28 -4.00
CA ASP A 174 18.03 -8.63 -4.26
C ASP A 174 18.86 -9.18 -3.08
N ALA A 175 19.43 -8.30 -2.27
CA ALA A 175 20.21 -8.67 -1.09
C ALA A 175 19.38 -8.98 0.16
N ILE A 176 18.06 -8.78 0.14
CA ILE A 176 17.16 -9.18 1.23
C ILE A 176 17.14 -10.71 1.31
N LYS A 177 17.43 -11.26 2.50
CA LYS A 177 17.44 -12.71 2.72
C LYS A 177 16.30 -13.15 3.61
N ILE A 178 15.83 -14.36 3.38
CA ILE A 178 14.78 -15.02 4.18
C ILE A 178 15.31 -16.38 4.62
N SER A 179 15.00 -16.73 5.88
CA SER A 179 15.18 -18.07 6.42
C SER A 179 13.91 -18.48 7.15
N GLN A 180 13.23 -19.51 6.64
CA GLN A 180 12.09 -20.20 7.28
C GLN A 180 12.32 -21.69 7.10
N PRO A 181 13.03 -22.35 8.04
CA PRO A 181 13.57 -23.71 7.86
C PRO A 181 12.52 -24.77 7.60
N GLU A 182 11.32 -24.61 8.19
CA GLU A 182 10.20 -25.57 8.05
C GLU A 182 9.40 -25.36 6.74
N GLY A 183 9.85 -24.40 5.92
CA GLY A 183 9.23 -24.03 4.64
C GLY A 183 8.12 -23.00 4.79
N PRO A 184 7.52 -22.56 3.68
CA PRO A 184 6.61 -21.42 3.65
C PRO A 184 5.21 -21.70 4.23
N GLY A 185 4.87 -22.97 4.50
CA GLY A 185 3.52 -23.33 4.93
C GLY A 185 2.49 -23.27 3.79
N LYS A 186 1.27 -22.83 4.11
CA LYS A 186 0.14 -22.75 3.18
C LYS A 186 -0.63 -21.46 3.40
N PHE A 187 -0.98 -20.77 2.34
CA PHE A 187 -1.86 -19.61 2.41
C PHE A 187 -3.32 -20.04 2.21
N GLN A 188 -4.14 -19.87 3.23
CA GLN A 188 -5.55 -20.26 3.27
C GLN A 188 -6.32 -19.21 4.08
N THR A 189 -7.20 -18.51 3.43
CA THR A 189 -8.08 -17.51 4.04
C THR A 189 -9.53 -17.97 3.94
N PRO A 190 -10.44 -17.48 4.79
CA PRO A 190 -11.87 -17.66 4.60
C PRO A 190 -12.31 -17.12 3.24
N GLU A 191 -13.35 -17.70 2.67
CA GLU A 191 -14.04 -17.10 1.55
C GLU A 191 -14.92 -15.98 2.08
N TRP A 192 -14.44 -14.74 1.95
CA TRP A 192 -15.18 -13.55 2.38
C TRP A 192 -16.27 -13.17 1.39
N ASP A 193 -17.44 -12.75 1.90
CA ASP A 193 -18.50 -12.20 1.06
C ASP A 193 -18.12 -10.81 0.55
N ALA A 194 -17.77 -10.73 -0.73
CA ALA A 194 -17.28 -9.51 -1.37
C ALA A 194 -18.31 -8.37 -1.36
N ALA A 195 -19.62 -8.67 -1.38
CA ALA A 195 -20.65 -7.64 -1.40
C ALA A 195 -20.75 -6.94 -0.04
N THR A 196 -20.72 -7.71 1.06
CA THR A 196 -20.71 -7.13 2.41
C THR A 196 -19.40 -6.42 2.70
N GLN A 197 -18.26 -6.90 2.20
CA GLN A 197 -16.96 -6.21 2.34
C GLN A 197 -16.95 -4.85 1.66
N VAL A 198 -17.44 -4.75 0.42
CA VAL A 198 -17.56 -3.48 -0.31
C VAL A 198 -18.49 -2.52 0.42
N LYS A 199 -19.61 -3.00 0.94
CA LYS A 199 -20.57 -2.19 1.72
C LYS A 199 -19.97 -1.66 3.00
N ALA A 200 -19.26 -2.51 3.76
CA ALA A 200 -18.58 -2.11 5.00
C ALA A 200 -17.49 -1.06 4.70
N ARG A 201 -16.66 -1.29 3.67
CA ARG A 201 -15.63 -0.31 3.26
C ARG A 201 -16.24 1.03 2.90
N ALA A 202 -17.32 1.07 2.12
CA ALA A 202 -17.97 2.32 1.74
C ALA A 202 -18.45 3.12 2.96
N ALA A 203 -19.08 2.47 3.94
CA ALA A 203 -19.52 3.12 5.18
C ALA A 203 -18.34 3.67 6.00
N LEU A 204 -17.25 2.90 6.10
CA LEU A 204 -16.03 3.33 6.81
C LEU A 204 -15.31 4.49 6.09
N MET A 205 -15.35 4.55 4.76
CA MET A 205 -14.82 5.67 3.98
C MET A 205 -15.58 6.97 4.23
N GLU A 206 -16.90 6.92 4.41
CA GLU A 206 -17.69 8.09 4.81
C GLU A 206 -17.30 8.59 6.20
N LEU A 207 -17.05 7.66 7.14
CA LEU A 207 -16.55 8.03 8.48
C LEU A 207 -15.12 8.59 8.39
N ALA A 208 -14.24 8.04 7.54
CA ALA A 208 -12.89 8.53 7.34
C ALA A 208 -12.85 10.00 6.91
N ALA A 209 -13.81 10.42 6.07
CA ALA A 209 -13.90 11.80 5.59
C ALA A 209 -14.17 12.82 6.73
N THR A 210 -14.65 12.39 7.89
CA THR A 210 -14.90 13.23 9.07
C THR A 210 -13.65 13.39 9.97
N LEU A 211 -12.60 12.61 9.74
CA LEU A 211 -11.40 12.62 10.58
C LEU A 211 -10.37 13.63 10.05
N PRO A 212 -9.79 14.47 10.93
CA PRO A 212 -8.84 15.49 10.51
C PRO A 212 -7.45 14.92 10.14
N ASP A 213 -7.13 13.73 10.66
CA ASP A 213 -5.80 13.11 10.52
C ASP A 213 -5.88 11.58 10.71
N SER A 214 -4.74 10.91 10.53
CA SER A 214 -4.59 9.46 10.71
C SER A 214 -4.02 9.06 12.09
N LYS A 215 -3.94 9.97 13.06
CA LYS A 215 -3.37 9.69 14.37
C LYS A 215 -4.10 8.54 15.07
N GLY A 216 -3.34 7.62 15.64
CA GLY A 216 -3.89 6.47 16.35
C GLY A 216 -4.64 5.44 15.47
N MET A 217 -4.51 5.52 14.14
CA MET A 217 -5.06 4.51 13.23
C MET A 217 -4.17 3.26 13.16
N PHE A 218 -2.85 3.46 13.12
CA PHE A 218 -1.86 2.40 12.87
C PHE A 218 -0.88 2.27 14.03
N GLY A 219 -0.41 1.04 14.28
CA GLY A 219 0.53 0.75 15.35
C GLY A 219 0.32 -0.63 15.97
N PRO A 220 1.06 -0.94 17.04
CA PRO A 220 0.91 -2.19 17.75
C PRO A 220 -0.48 -2.36 18.39
N ARG A 221 -0.93 -3.60 18.50
CA ARG A 221 -2.18 -3.95 19.19
C ARG A 221 -2.19 -3.34 20.61
N GLY A 222 -3.28 -2.70 20.97
CA GLY A 222 -3.42 -2.00 22.26
C GLY A 222 -2.80 -0.59 22.33
N LYS A 223 -2.14 -0.12 21.26
CA LYS A 223 -1.63 1.27 21.15
C LYS A 223 -2.46 2.17 20.24
N VAL A 224 -3.27 1.59 19.39
CA VAL A 224 -4.18 2.30 18.47
C VAL A 224 -5.54 2.58 19.11
N ASN A 225 -6.25 3.60 18.60
CA ASN A 225 -7.66 3.78 18.93
C ASN A 225 -8.50 2.79 18.11
N PRO A 226 -9.31 1.90 18.71
CA PRO A 226 -10.01 0.84 17.99
C PRO A 226 -10.93 1.36 16.87
N VAL A 227 -11.63 2.47 17.10
CA VAL A 227 -12.51 3.07 16.09
C VAL A 227 -11.69 3.65 14.94
N ARG A 228 -10.62 4.38 15.26
CA ARG A 228 -9.73 4.94 14.25
C ARG A 228 -8.99 3.86 13.47
N HIS A 229 -8.61 2.77 14.11
CA HIS A 229 -8.00 1.61 13.48
C HIS A 229 -8.96 0.97 12.46
N LEU A 230 -10.21 0.70 12.86
CA LEU A 230 -11.23 0.19 11.96
C LEU A 230 -11.45 1.10 10.73
N VAL A 231 -11.51 2.42 10.95
CA VAL A 231 -11.64 3.40 9.86
C VAL A 231 -10.37 3.43 9.00
N GLY A 232 -9.19 3.35 9.64
CA GLY A 232 -7.89 3.31 8.98
C GLY A 232 -7.74 2.13 8.04
N SER A 233 -8.23 0.94 8.45
CA SER A 233 -8.21 -0.27 7.64
C SER A 233 -8.94 -0.12 6.29
N ALA A 234 -9.99 0.69 6.26
CA ALA A 234 -10.69 0.99 5.00
C ALA A 234 -10.02 2.11 4.20
N ALA A 235 -9.57 3.18 4.86
CA ALA A 235 -9.16 4.42 4.22
C ALA A 235 -7.70 4.44 3.78
N ALA A 236 -6.83 3.70 4.48
CA ALA A 236 -5.39 3.77 4.28
C ALA A 236 -4.66 2.49 4.72
N TRP A 237 -5.19 1.33 4.32
CA TRP A 237 -4.62 0.03 4.67
C TRP A 237 -3.09 -0.01 4.45
N GLY A 238 -2.37 -0.56 5.42
CA GLY A 238 -0.90 -0.61 5.41
C GLY A 238 -0.23 0.72 5.74
N GLY A 239 -0.96 1.67 6.33
CA GLY A 239 -0.41 2.91 6.85
C GLY A 239 0.64 2.66 7.93
N ASN A 240 1.61 3.58 8.05
CA ASN A 240 2.61 3.50 9.10
C ASN A 240 2.09 4.09 10.41
N PRO A 241 2.57 3.61 11.57
CA PRO A 241 2.46 4.33 12.84
C PRO A 241 2.97 5.77 12.71
N GLU A 242 2.42 6.71 13.46
CA GLU A 242 2.79 8.12 13.32
C GLU A 242 4.25 8.43 13.71
N GLU A 243 4.85 7.63 14.58
CA GLU A 243 6.28 7.68 14.88
C GLU A 243 7.18 7.22 13.72
N ASP A 244 6.63 6.45 12.77
CA ASP A 244 7.36 5.94 11.61
C ASP A 244 7.10 6.75 10.35
N ALA A 245 5.89 7.27 10.17
CA ALA A 245 5.60 8.24 9.10
C ALA A 245 4.38 9.11 9.41
N LEU A 246 4.54 10.41 9.19
CA LEU A 246 3.45 11.38 9.27
C LEU A 246 3.11 11.92 7.88
N TYR A 247 1.81 12.10 7.64
CA TYR A 247 1.27 12.52 6.35
C TYR A 247 0.48 13.82 6.49
N LEU A 248 0.90 14.88 5.81
CA LEU A 248 0.23 16.19 5.84
C LEU A 248 -0.44 16.42 4.48
N ASN A 249 -1.77 16.36 4.45
CA ASN A 249 -2.55 16.68 3.26
C ASN A 249 -2.81 18.19 3.22
N VAL A 250 -2.39 18.86 2.15
CA VAL A 250 -2.57 20.31 1.99
C VAL A 250 -3.31 20.59 0.69
N THR A 251 -4.42 21.29 0.80
CA THR A 251 -5.15 21.86 -0.34
C THR A 251 -4.99 23.37 -0.28
N PRO A 252 -4.14 23.97 -1.12
CA PRO A 252 -3.93 25.43 -1.11
C PRO A 252 -5.21 26.20 -1.46
N ALA A 253 -5.37 27.39 -0.87
CA ALA A 253 -6.48 28.28 -1.21
C ALA A 253 -6.48 28.68 -2.69
N HIS A 254 -5.29 28.86 -3.28
CA HIS A 254 -5.08 29.15 -4.69
C HIS A 254 -4.58 27.90 -5.42
N ASN A 255 -5.49 27.00 -5.79
CA ASN A 255 -5.17 25.74 -6.47
C ASN A 255 -5.73 25.68 -7.90
N ASP A 256 -5.78 26.82 -8.58
CA ASP A 256 -6.32 26.97 -9.93
C ASP A 256 -5.41 26.40 -11.06
N GLY A 257 -4.22 25.93 -10.71
CA GLY A 257 -3.21 25.42 -11.65
C GLY A 257 -2.48 26.50 -12.44
N LYS A 258 -2.71 27.78 -12.12
CA LYS A 258 -2.09 28.95 -12.79
C LYS A 258 -1.31 29.82 -11.82
N THR A 259 -1.84 30.03 -10.63
CA THR A 259 -1.19 30.80 -9.55
C THR A 259 0.06 30.07 -9.08
N VAL A 260 1.21 30.75 -9.13
CA VAL A 260 2.48 30.20 -8.63
C VAL A 260 2.53 30.32 -7.12
N LEU A 261 2.75 29.19 -6.44
CA LEU A 261 2.98 29.16 -5.00
C LEU A 261 4.41 28.72 -4.70
N ARG A 262 4.93 29.14 -3.56
CA ARG A 262 6.28 28.78 -3.08
C ARG A 262 6.26 28.42 -1.61
N LEU A 263 7.18 27.55 -1.22
CA LEU A 263 7.58 27.32 0.16
C LEU A 263 9.10 27.18 0.21
N SER A 264 9.67 27.51 1.36
CA SER A 264 11.08 27.26 1.66
C SER A 264 11.15 26.39 2.91
N VAL A 265 11.94 25.34 2.86
CA VAL A 265 12.10 24.42 3.98
C VAL A 265 13.59 24.15 4.24
N LYS A 266 13.98 24.11 5.51
CA LYS A 266 15.34 23.84 5.94
C LYS A 266 15.31 22.99 7.20
N ASP A 267 16.32 22.12 7.34
CA ASP A 267 16.56 21.33 8.56
C ASP A 267 15.32 20.60 9.05
N VAL A 268 14.62 19.90 8.13
CA VAL A 268 13.42 19.12 8.47
C VAL A 268 13.78 18.06 9.51
N PRO A 269 13.16 18.07 10.71
CA PRO A 269 13.57 17.20 11.81
C PRO A 269 13.00 15.78 11.64
N VAL A 270 13.56 15.02 10.68
CA VAL A 270 13.27 13.61 10.43
C VAL A 270 14.58 12.80 10.47
N ASP A 271 14.51 11.57 10.96
CA ASP A 271 15.63 10.62 10.92
C ASP A 271 15.59 9.73 9.66
N GLY A 272 14.50 9.76 8.93
CA GLY A 272 14.34 9.10 7.65
C GLY A 272 14.53 10.06 6.49
N PHE A 273 13.47 10.37 5.80
CA PHE A 273 13.44 11.36 4.71
C PHE A 273 12.10 12.12 4.71
N TRP A 274 12.06 13.21 3.98
CA TRP A 274 10.81 13.91 3.70
C TRP A 274 10.55 13.98 2.20
N SER A 275 9.28 14.11 1.84
CA SER A 275 8.90 14.33 0.44
C SER A 275 7.66 15.20 0.31
N ILE A 276 7.52 15.81 -0.86
CA ILE A 276 6.33 16.52 -1.31
C ILE A 276 5.88 15.86 -2.62
N SER A 277 4.61 15.47 -2.72
CA SER A 277 4.03 14.95 -3.96
C SER A 277 2.81 15.77 -4.35
N VAL A 278 2.69 16.17 -5.63
CA VAL A 278 1.55 16.93 -6.16
C VAL A 278 0.57 16.00 -6.85
N TYR A 279 -0.72 16.19 -6.55
CA TYR A 279 -1.81 15.42 -7.14
C TYR A 279 -2.88 16.35 -7.71
N ASN A 280 -3.66 15.85 -8.65
CA ASN A 280 -4.84 16.54 -9.17
C ASN A 280 -5.99 16.51 -8.13
N ALA A 281 -7.12 17.13 -8.45
CA ALA A 281 -8.31 17.23 -7.58
C ALA A 281 -8.83 15.86 -7.08
N ARG A 282 -8.54 14.77 -7.82
CA ARG A 282 -8.96 13.41 -7.47
C ARG A 282 -7.90 12.62 -6.68
N GLY A 283 -6.75 13.23 -6.39
CA GLY A 283 -5.66 12.58 -5.65
C GLY A 283 -4.73 11.72 -6.51
N TYR A 284 -4.70 11.88 -7.82
CA TYR A 284 -3.82 11.15 -8.73
C TYR A 284 -2.73 12.05 -9.28
N PHE A 285 -1.56 11.49 -9.56
CA PHE A 285 -0.56 12.16 -10.37
C PHE A 285 -1.12 12.44 -11.76
N GLU A 286 -0.79 13.59 -12.32
CA GLU A 286 -1.19 13.98 -13.67
C GLU A 286 0.04 14.13 -14.56
N PRO A 287 0.06 13.50 -15.77
CA PRO A 287 1.19 13.62 -16.68
C PRO A 287 1.54 15.08 -16.96
N ASN A 288 2.83 15.41 -16.94
CA ASN A 288 3.33 16.74 -17.24
C ASN A 288 4.64 16.69 -18.04
N ALA A 289 4.93 17.78 -18.75
CA ALA A 289 6.07 17.86 -19.66
C ALA A 289 7.44 17.75 -18.97
N GLN A 290 7.51 18.08 -17.67
CA GLN A 290 8.73 18.03 -16.87
C GLN A 290 8.97 16.64 -16.25
N ASN A 291 8.01 15.73 -16.36
CA ASN A 291 8.01 14.43 -15.65
C ASN A 291 8.27 14.60 -14.13
N ALA A 292 7.84 15.72 -13.57
CA ALA A 292 8.06 16.09 -12.17
C ALA A 292 6.76 15.94 -11.36
N TYR A 293 6.76 15.02 -10.40
CA TYR A 293 5.58 14.64 -9.62
C TYR A 293 5.81 14.75 -8.14
N SER A 294 7.05 14.56 -7.70
CA SER A 294 7.46 14.62 -6.30
C SER A 294 8.87 15.18 -6.18
N LEU A 295 9.17 15.71 -4.99
CA LEU A 295 10.50 16.10 -4.55
C LEU A 295 10.74 15.48 -3.17
N ASN A 296 11.96 15.01 -2.93
CA ASN A 296 12.41 14.57 -1.62
C ASN A 296 13.85 15.06 -1.37
N ASN A 297 14.42 14.76 -0.23
CA ASN A 297 15.77 15.20 0.11
C ASN A 297 16.90 14.62 -0.74
N LEU A 298 16.63 13.60 -1.61
CA LEU A 298 17.60 13.14 -2.63
C LEU A 298 17.50 13.96 -3.91
N THR A 299 16.27 14.28 -4.34
CA THR A 299 16.00 14.88 -5.65
C THR A 299 15.98 16.40 -5.62
N ALA A 300 15.75 17.00 -4.45
CA ALA A 300 15.71 18.44 -4.27
C ALA A 300 17.11 19.05 -4.24
N LYS A 301 17.25 20.24 -4.85
CA LYS A 301 18.48 21.02 -4.86
C LYS A 301 18.43 22.06 -3.75
N ALA A 302 19.36 21.98 -2.79
CA ALA A 302 19.49 22.97 -1.75
C ALA A 302 20.19 24.24 -2.25
N GLY A 303 19.79 25.39 -1.73
CA GLY A 303 20.48 26.66 -1.87
C GLY A 303 21.81 26.70 -1.10
N ALA A 304 22.55 27.81 -1.24
CA ALA A 304 23.85 28.00 -0.59
C ALA A 304 23.76 28.00 0.97
N ASP A 305 22.62 28.38 1.50
CA ASP A 305 22.32 28.40 2.93
C ASP A 305 21.75 27.04 3.44
N GLY A 306 21.58 26.06 2.54
CA GLY A 306 20.99 24.74 2.84
C GLY A 306 19.47 24.71 2.81
N ALA A 307 18.79 25.84 2.54
CA ALA A 307 17.34 25.85 2.35
C ALA A 307 16.96 25.23 1.01
N ILE A 308 15.79 24.60 0.95
CA ILE A 308 15.19 24.04 -0.26
C ILE A 308 13.95 24.88 -0.59
N ASP A 309 14.07 25.66 -1.63
CA ASP A 309 12.96 26.43 -2.18
C ASP A 309 12.20 25.56 -3.18
N VAL A 310 10.92 25.37 -2.94
CA VAL A 310 10.01 24.58 -3.80
C VAL A 310 9.01 25.52 -4.45
N GLN A 311 8.87 25.42 -5.76
CA GLN A 311 7.86 26.14 -6.52
C GLN A 311 6.77 25.20 -7.02
N PHE A 312 5.54 25.64 -6.93
CA PHE A 312 4.36 24.95 -7.46
C PHE A 312 3.76 25.78 -8.61
N GLY A 313 3.69 25.18 -9.79
CA GLY A 313 3.22 25.85 -11.00
C GLY A 313 4.25 26.77 -11.64
N GLY A 314 4.03 27.16 -12.90
CA GLY A 314 4.91 28.06 -13.65
C GLY A 314 6.35 27.55 -13.80
N CYS A 315 6.53 26.24 -14.00
CA CYS A 315 7.82 25.60 -13.80
C CYS A 315 8.93 26.04 -14.76
N GLY A 316 8.73 26.06 -16.04
CA GLY A 316 9.82 26.42 -16.98
C GLY A 316 11.14 25.70 -16.66
N ALA A 317 12.22 26.48 -16.47
CA ALA A 317 13.55 26.01 -16.09
C ALA A 317 13.86 26.15 -14.58
N VAL A 318 12.85 26.36 -13.76
CA VAL A 318 13.03 26.58 -12.31
C VAL A 318 13.36 25.25 -11.61
N ALA A 319 14.41 25.25 -10.81
CA ALA A 319 14.77 24.10 -9.98
C ALA A 319 13.70 23.83 -8.90
N ASN A 320 13.59 22.59 -8.46
CA ASN A 320 12.61 22.16 -7.45
C ASN A 320 11.18 22.61 -7.76
N CYS A 321 10.80 22.59 -9.04
CA CYS A 321 9.46 22.99 -9.44
C CYS A 321 8.57 21.78 -9.71
N LEU A 322 7.36 21.83 -9.16
CA LEU A 322 6.32 20.83 -9.36
C LEU A 322 5.16 21.44 -10.15
N PRO A 323 4.87 20.96 -11.36
CA PRO A 323 3.73 21.40 -12.14
C PRO A 323 2.41 21.11 -11.44
N THR A 324 1.44 22.01 -11.56
CA THR A 324 0.16 21.95 -10.86
C THR A 324 -1.00 21.96 -11.84
N PRO A 325 -1.89 20.95 -11.83
CA PRO A 325 -3.16 21.02 -12.56
C PRO A 325 -4.21 21.83 -11.79
N ALA A 326 -5.33 22.16 -12.41
CA ALA A 326 -6.45 22.80 -11.73
C ALA A 326 -7.01 21.89 -10.63
N GLY A 327 -7.31 22.47 -9.47
CA GLY A 327 -7.83 21.75 -8.29
C GLY A 327 -6.77 20.91 -7.55
N TRP A 328 -5.48 21.17 -7.80
CA TRP A 328 -4.39 20.41 -7.21
C TRP A 328 -4.33 20.48 -5.69
N ASN A 329 -3.74 19.46 -5.13
CA ASN A 329 -3.37 19.37 -3.72
C ASN A 329 -1.98 18.71 -3.62
N TYR A 330 -1.37 18.78 -2.45
CA TYR A 330 -0.11 18.10 -2.23
C TYR A 330 -0.10 17.37 -0.90
N LEU A 331 0.73 16.34 -0.84
CA LEU A 331 0.98 15.55 0.35
C LEU A 331 2.45 15.70 0.74
N VAL A 332 2.69 16.10 1.97
CA VAL A 332 4.01 16.02 2.59
C VAL A 332 4.10 14.69 3.35
N ARG A 333 5.17 13.94 3.14
CA ARG A 333 5.51 12.74 3.91
C ARG A 333 6.74 13.00 4.74
N LEU A 334 6.69 12.66 6.01
CA LEU A 334 7.77 12.83 6.99
C LEU A 334 8.06 11.45 7.59
N TYR A 335 9.11 10.78 7.10
CA TYR A 335 9.48 9.45 7.57
C TYR A 335 10.43 9.55 8.76
N ARG A 336 10.13 8.79 9.83
CA ARG A 336 10.77 8.86 11.14
C ARG A 336 10.81 10.29 11.68
N PRO A 337 9.62 10.92 11.84
CA PRO A 337 9.53 12.29 12.36
C PRO A 337 10.07 12.33 13.79
N ARG A 338 10.85 13.35 14.08
CA ARG A 338 11.36 13.59 15.44
C ARG A 338 10.28 14.17 16.36
N PRO A 339 10.50 14.17 17.70
CA PRO A 339 9.51 14.65 18.67
C PRO A 339 8.98 16.06 18.40
N GLU A 340 9.77 16.94 17.79
CA GLU A 340 9.37 18.31 17.47
C GLU A 340 8.22 18.35 16.45
N ILE A 341 8.20 17.42 15.49
CA ILE A 341 7.10 17.26 14.54
C ILE A 341 5.88 16.64 15.23
N LEU A 342 6.10 15.54 15.96
CA LEU A 342 5.02 14.79 16.61
C LEU A 342 4.25 15.63 17.64
N SER A 343 4.95 16.50 18.37
CA SER A 343 4.35 17.44 19.31
C SER A 343 3.72 18.66 18.67
N GLY A 344 4.01 18.93 17.38
CA GLY A 344 3.58 20.14 16.67
C GLY A 344 4.39 21.39 16.99
N ALA A 345 5.50 21.26 17.74
CA ALA A 345 6.42 22.36 18.00
C ALA A 345 7.12 22.85 16.72
N TRP A 346 7.40 21.93 15.82
CA TRP A 346 7.84 22.24 14.46
C TRP A 346 6.75 21.87 13.46
N LYS A 347 6.48 22.75 12.51
CA LYS A 347 5.48 22.53 11.46
C LYS A 347 6.13 22.67 10.09
N PHE A 348 5.79 21.75 9.19
CA PHE A 348 6.21 21.86 7.81
C PHE A 348 5.58 23.14 7.20
N PRO A 349 6.36 23.99 6.51
CA PRO A 349 5.83 25.22 5.92
C PRO A 349 4.81 24.94 4.82
N GLU A 350 3.80 25.78 4.73
CA GLU A 350 2.79 25.72 3.68
C GLU A 350 3.18 26.59 2.47
N ALA A 351 2.78 26.15 1.28
CA ALA A 351 2.96 26.90 0.07
C ALA A 351 2.08 28.17 0.07
N ARG A 352 2.68 29.31 -0.30
CA ARG A 352 2.02 30.63 -0.35
C ARG A 352 2.32 31.34 -1.67
N THR A 353 1.49 32.31 -2.05
CA THR A 353 1.80 33.28 -3.10
C THR A 353 2.99 34.15 -2.67
N ASN A 354 3.81 34.59 -3.63
CA ASN A 354 4.72 35.69 -3.35
C ASN A 354 3.87 36.96 -3.29
N ASP A 355 3.74 37.53 -2.13
CA ASP A 355 3.24 38.89 -1.97
C ASP A 355 4.32 39.90 -2.41
#